data_adddf73483c48601a51c8b89d805fbce
#
_entry.id   adddf73483c48601a51c8b89d805fbce
#
_cell.length_a   1.000
_cell.length_b   1.000
_cell.length_c   1.000
_cell.angle_alpha   90.00
_cell.angle_beta   90.00
_cell.angle_gamma   90.00
#
_symmetry.space_group_name_H-M   'P 1'
#
loop_
_entity.id
_entity.type
_entity.pdbx_description
1 polymer ?
#
loop_
_entity_poly.entity_id
_entity_poly.type
_entity_poly.pdbx_seq_one_letter_code
_entity_poly.pdbx_strand_id
1 'polypeptide(L)'
;KCISIRLVVPHSVGSATDVIMRAYAETINRRGSGPLIKVINVTKKSVKWQRIWSKTDGCNLFATTQSLVADHLANKRKPIWSWLKPVAMLSRTPLLVVARGGLKDATLANVVEKALQDPNSVGIGEARSPLERMMLMSLEDMTGARFRIMTYDTGRESYSALLAGKLDIGIISITAGRRRVEHKELQALAVSSEARSSVLPAVPTLKEEGIRGTFSIDRGIMASKETPDELAAEIAGWFEKASEVPELADRLAEYGTIVVYKGPDEYTRYFENLTADWQEMIQRAAGKQTRRRAS
;
A
#
# COMPACT_ATOMS: atom_id res chain seq x y z
N LYS A 1 9.29 -25.73 18.82
CA LYS A 1 9.27 -25.46 17.37
C LYS A 1 7.85 -25.62 16.85
N CYS A 2 7.38 -24.69 16.00
CA CYS A 2 6.05 -24.78 15.38
C CYS A 2 5.99 -25.94 14.38
N ILE A 3 4.98 -26.77 14.44
CA ILE A 3 4.67 -27.77 13.38
C ILE A 3 4.12 -27.04 12.15
N SER A 4 3.37 -25.96 12.37
CA SER A 4 2.88 -25.09 11.31
C SER A 4 2.76 -23.64 11.81
N ILE A 5 2.98 -22.70 10.89
CA ILE A 5 2.80 -21.27 11.13
C ILE A 5 1.47 -20.85 10.51
N ARG A 6 0.71 -20.04 11.26
CA ARG A 6 -0.48 -19.37 10.76
C ARG A 6 -0.10 -17.97 10.30
N LEU A 7 -0.19 -17.72 9.01
CA LEU A 7 -0.05 -16.38 8.43
C LEU A 7 -1.44 -15.73 8.32
N VAL A 8 -1.72 -14.85 9.25
CA VAL A 8 -3.01 -14.18 9.37
C VAL A 8 -3.06 -12.98 8.42
N VAL A 9 -4.01 -13.00 7.49
CA VAL A 9 -4.26 -11.92 6.53
C VAL A 9 -5.53 -11.17 6.92
N PRO A 10 -5.46 -9.86 7.28
CA PRO A 10 -6.62 -9.08 7.71
C PRO A 10 -7.48 -8.56 6.54
N HIS A 11 -7.52 -9.32 5.46
CA HIS A 11 -8.23 -8.99 4.22
C HIS A 11 -9.00 -10.19 3.71
N SER A 12 -9.98 -9.94 2.83
CA SER A 12 -10.78 -10.99 2.20
C SER A 12 -9.92 -11.91 1.36
N VAL A 13 -10.36 -13.16 1.23
CA VAL A 13 -9.79 -14.13 0.27
C VAL A 13 -9.84 -13.52 -1.14
N GLY A 14 -8.78 -13.68 -1.90
CA GLY A 14 -8.64 -13.13 -3.26
C GLY A 14 -8.24 -11.64 -3.30
N SER A 15 -8.08 -10.97 -2.15
CA SER A 15 -7.46 -9.62 -2.14
C SER A 15 -5.99 -9.69 -2.55
N ALA A 16 -5.43 -8.57 -3.03
CA ALA A 16 -4.03 -8.53 -3.43
C ALA A 16 -3.08 -8.98 -2.30
N THR A 17 -3.35 -8.58 -1.05
CA THR A 17 -2.55 -9.05 0.10
C THR A 17 -2.66 -10.56 0.29
N ASP A 18 -3.88 -11.13 0.18
CA ASP A 18 -4.10 -12.57 0.31
C ASP A 18 -3.36 -13.36 -0.79
N VAL A 19 -3.49 -12.92 -2.04
CA VAL A 19 -2.81 -13.56 -3.19
C VAL A 19 -1.30 -13.56 -3.01
N ILE A 20 -0.72 -12.42 -2.61
CA ILE A 20 0.73 -12.28 -2.40
C ILE A 20 1.20 -13.17 -1.24
N MET A 21 0.49 -13.16 -0.11
CA MET A 21 0.87 -13.97 1.05
C MET A 21 0.75 -15.48 0.77
N ARG A 22 -0.24 -15.89 -0.03
CA ARG A 22 -0.33 -17.29 -0.50
C ARG A 22 0.80 -17.66 -1.44
N ALA A 23 1.21 -16.79 -2.35
CA ALA A 23 2.33 -17.03 -3.23
C ALA A 23 3.63 -17.28 -2.44
N TYR A 24 3.91 -16.45 -1.42
CA TYR A 24 5.02 -16.67 -0.50
C TYR A 24 4.91 -17.98 0.28
N ALA A 25 3.75 -18.25 0.90
CA ALA A 25 3.51 -19.46 1.66
C ALA A 25 3.70 -20.73 0.81
N GLU A 26 3.16 -20.74 -0.40
CA GLU A 26 3.30 -21.86 -1.35
C GLU A 26 4.77 -22.07 -1.77
N THR A 27 5.51 -20.98 -2.00
CA THR A 27 6.94 -21.04 -2.36
C THR A 27 7.76 -21.63 -1.22
N ILE A 28 7.55 -21.18 0.02
CA ILE A 28 8.24 -21.69 1.21
C ILE A 28 7.88 -23.16 1.45
N ASN A 29 6.59 -23.49 1.38
CA ASN A 29 6.11 -24.85 1.63
C ASN A 29 6.67 -25.86 0.61
N ARG A 30 6.76 -25.47 -0.68
CA ARG A 30 7.37 -26.34 -1.72
C ARG A 30 8.85 -26.60 -1.50
N ARG A 31 9.58 -25.64 -0.94
CA ARG A 31 11.01 -25.79 -0.65
C ARG A 31 11.28 -26.69 0.57
N GLY A 32 10.29 -26.88 1.43
CA GLY A 32 10.42 -27.71 2.64
C GLY A 32 11.49 -27.24 3.63
N SER A 33 11.90 -25.97 3.54
CA SER A 33 13.01 -25.42 4.34
C SER A 33 12.58 -24.91 5.73
N GLY A 34 11.30 -25.07 6.09
CA GLY A 34 10.74 -24.60 7.36
C GLY A 34 9.41 -25.30 7.68
N PRO A 35 8.73 -24.86 8.75
CA PRO A 35 7.40 -25.35 9.10
C PRO A 35 6.37 -24.97 8.03
N LEU A 36 5.29 -25.74 7.92
CA LEU A 36 4.20 -25.50 6.98
C LEU A 36 3.53 -24.14 7.28
N ILE A 37 3.50 -23.23 6.30
CA ILE A 37 2.81 -21.96 6.41
C ILE A 37 1.38 -22.09 5.90
N LYS A 38 0.40 -21.78 6.75
CA LYS A 38 -1.03 -21.79 6.44
C LYS A 38 -1.57 -20.36 6.46
N VAL A 39 -2.07 -19.88 5.32
CA VAL A 39 -2.70 -18.56 5.22
C VAL A 39 -4.13 -18.61 5.73
N ILE A 40 -4.47 -17.72 6.66
CA ILE A 40 -5.79 -17.62 7.29
C ILE A 40 -6.31 -16.20 7.16
N ASN A 41 -7.48 -16.03 6.53
CA ASN A 41 -8.11 -14.73 6.40
C ASN A 41 -9.00 -14.41 7.61
N VAL A 42 -8.83 -13.23 8.19
CA VAL A 42 -9.60 -12.77 9.34
C VAL A 42 -10.06 -11.33 9.10
N THR A 43 -11.29 -11.19 8.63
CA THR A 43 -11.87 -9.87 8.23
C THR A 43 -12.79 -9.26 9.27
N LYS A 44 -13.19 -9.98 10.32
CA LYS A 44 -14.17 -9.50 11.31
C LYS A 44 -13.55 -8.59 12.36
N LYS A 45 -14.14 -7.41 12.57
CA LYS A 45 -13.79 -6.48 13.67
C LYS A 45 -13.96 -7.07 15.08
N SER A 46 -14.71 -8.18 15.21
CA SER A 46 -15.02 -8.84 16.49
C SER A 46 -13.95 -9.81 16.98
N VAL A 47 -12.91 -10.07 16.19
CA VAL A 47 -11.81 -10.93 16.63
C VAL A 47 -10.99 -10.15 17.66
N LYS A 48 -10.82 -10.74 18.85
CA LYS A 48 -9.90 -10.22 19.84
C LYS A 48 -8.46 -10.43 19.35
N TRP A 49 -8.01 -9.55 18.48
CA TRP A 49 -6.66 -9.54 17.91
C TRP A 49 -5.57 -9.73 18.98
N GLN A 50 -5.75 -9.11 20.15
CA GLN A 50 -4.87 -9.27 21.29
C GLN A 50 -4.60 -10.74 21.68
N ARG A 51 -5.61 -11.63 21.58
CA ARG A 51 -5.43 -13.06 21.84
C ARG A 51 -4.54 -13.76 20.83
N ILE A 52 -4.51 -13.25 19.59
CA ILE A 52 -3.68 -13.82 18.54
C ILE A 52 -2.27 -13.23 18.64
N TRP A 53 -2.17 -11.93 18.94
CA TRP A 53 -0.89 -11.22 19.05
C TRP A 53 -0.10 -11.57 20.31
N SER A 54 -0.77 -11.99 21.38
CA SER A 54 -0.12 -12.39 22.62
C SER A 54 0.59 -13.74 22.58
N LYS A 55 0.51 -14.47 21.46
CA LYS A 55 1.24 -15.72 21.29
C LYS A 55 2.67 -15.46 20.84
N THR A 56 3.61 -15.77 21.72
CA THR A 56 5.05 -15.45 21.56
C THR A 56 5.86 -16.57 20.93
N ASP A 57 5.19 -17.66 20.58
CA ASP A 57 5.79 -18.90 20.08
C ASP A 57 6.28 -18.81 18.61
N GLY A 58 6.11 -17.66 17.96
CA GLY A 58 6.41 -17.47 16.53
C GLY A 58 5.48 -18.23 15.57
N CYS A 59 4.49 -18.98 16.09
CA CYS A 59 3.56 -19.78 15.28
C CYS A 59 2.43 -18.94 14.65
N ASN A 60 2.41 -17.63 14.91
CA ASN A 60 1.46 -16.69 14.30
C ASN A 60 2.21 -15.51 13.69
N LEU A 61 2.04 -15.31 12.40
CA LEU A 61 2.51 -14.16 11.67
C LEU A 61 1.33 -13.32 11.18
N PHE A 62 1.53 -12.04 11.01
CA PHE A 62 0.51 -11.09 10.58
C PHE A 62 0.95 -10.40 9.30
N ALA A 63 0.17 -10.56 8.25
CA ALA A 63 0.33 -9.77 7.04
C ALA A 63 -0.04 -8.31 7.33
N THR A 64 0.82 -7.40 6.93
CA THR A 64 0.71 -5.97 7.24
C THR A 64 0.97 -5.12 6.02
N THR A 65 0.49 -3.88 6.09
CA THR A 65 0.80 -2.81 5.13
C THR A 65 1.06 -1.52 5.92
N GLN A 66 1.50 -0.47 5.24
CA GLN A 66 1.63 0.86 5.84
C GLN A 66 0.30 1.47 6.31
N SER A 67 -0.84 0.81 6.07
CA SER A 67 -2.12 1.20 6.67
C SER A 67 -2.06 1.26 8.21
N LEU A 68 -1.15 0.51 8.83
CA LEU A 68 -0.89 0.56 10.27
C LEU A 68 -0.37 1.92 10.72
N VAL A 69 0.54 2.52 9.95
CA VAL A 69 1.07 3.87 10.20
C VAL A 69 -0.02 4.91 9.98
N ALA A 70 -0.75 4.79 8.86
CA ALA A 70 -1.84 5.69 8.54
C ALA A 70 -2.93 5.68 9.64
N ASP A 71 -3.32 4.49 10.13
CA ASP A 71 -4.31 4.34 11.21
C ASP A 71 -3.81 4.95 12.54
N HIS A 72 -2.52 4.73 12.88
CA HIS A 72 -1.91 5.33 14.04
C HIS A 72 -1.97 6.87 14.00
N LEU A 73 -1.54 7.45 12.89
CA LEU A 73 -1.48 8.91 12.73
C LEU A 73 -2.87 9.56 12.68
N ALA A 74 -3.82 8.93 11.98
CA ALA A 74 -5.18 9.46 11.85
C ALA A 74 -5.98 9.37 13.15
N ASN A 75 -5.86 8.28 13.89
CA ASN A 75 -6.69 7.99 15.05
C ASN A 75 -6.00 8.26 16.39
N LYS A 76 -4.73 8.71 16.39
CA LYS A 76 -3.90 8.95 17.59
C LYS A 76 -3.87 7.76 18.53
N ARG A 77 -4.03 6.55 18.00
CA ARG A 77 -3.99 5.30 18.77
C ARG A 77 -2.55 4.89 19.02
N LYS A 78 -2.34 4.09 20.06
CA LYS A 78 -1.05 3.46 20.29
C LYS A 78 -0.65 2.66 19.04
N PRO A 79 0.58 2.85 18.52
CA PRO A 79 0.98 2.18 17.27
C PRO A 79 0.98 0.67 17.44
N ILE A 80 0.55 -0.05 16.43
CA ILE A 80 0.41 -1.52 16.51
C ILE A 80 1.76 -2.22 16.72
N TRP A 81 2.84 -1.63 16.25
CA TRP A 81 4.22 -2.12 16.52
C TRP A 81 4.67 -2.00 17.96
N SER A 82 3.84 -1.43 18.85
CA SER A 82 4.03 -1.61 20.29
C SER A 82 3.68 -3.03 20.78
N TRP A 83 2.95 -3.82 19.99
CA TRP A 83 2.60 -5.22 20.27
C TRP A 83 3.13 -6.22 19.25
N LEU A 84 3.52 -5.74 18.09
CA LEU A 84 4.10 -6.53 17.03
C LEU A 84 5.49 -6.01 16.67
N LYS A 85 6.39 -6.92 16.30
CA LYS A 85 7.69 -6.58 15.73
C LYS A 85 7.70 -6.88 14.23
N PRO A 86 8.31 -6.02 13.40
CA PRO A 86 8.56 -6.30 12.00
C PRO A 86 9.43 -7.55 11.84
N VAL A 87 9.08 -8.42 10.90
CA VAL A 87 9.86 -9.61 10.54
C VAL A 87 10.44 -9.47 9.15
N ALA A 88 9.61 -9.15 8.17
CA ALA A 88 10.11 -8.89 6.82
C ALA A 88 9.10 -8.01 6.02
N MET A 89 9.61 -7.07 5.25
CA MET A 89 8.91 -6.49 4.11
C MET A 89 9.11 -7.41 2.91
N LEU A 90 8.07 -7.64 2.13
CA LEU A 90 8.05 -8.71 1.12
C LEU A 90 7.76 -8.21 -0.28
N SER A 91 6.95 -7.17 -0.40
CA SER A 91 6.52 -6.71 -1.73
C SER A 91 6.08 -5.26 -1.75
N ARG A 92 6.17 -4.68 -2.93
CA ARG A 92 5.71 -3.33 -3.24
C ARG A 92 4.78 -3.36 -4.45
N THR A 93 3.58 -2.81 -4.31
CA THR A 93 2.66 -2.60 -5.43
C THR A 93 2.56 -1.11 -5.71
N PRO A 94 3.06 -0.62 -6.86
CA PRO A 94 2.88 0.75 -7.27
C PRO A 94 1.41 1.12 -7.43
N LEU A 95 1.11 2.40 -7.32
CA LEU A 95 -0.20 2.95 -7.61
C LEU A 95 -0.18 3.67 -8.95
N LEU A 96 -1.34 3.77 -9.56
CA LEU A 96 -1.59 4.59 -10.74
C LEU A 96 -2.35 5.84 -10.32
N VAL A 97 -1.92 6.98 -10.85
CA VAL A 97 -2.81 8.13 -11.00
C VAL A 97 -3.53 7.93 -12.32
N VAL A 98 -4.84 7.86 -12.27
CA VAL A 98 -5.69 7.59 -13.45
C VAL A 98 -6.70 8.71 -13.65
N ALA A 99 -7.06 8.98 -14.90
CA ALA A 99 -8.20 9.79 -15.26
C ALA A 99 -9.37 8.91 -15.70
N ARG A 100 -10.59 9.43 -15.55
CA ARG A 100 -11.78 8.83 -16.15
C ARG A 100 -11.64 8.74 -17.67
N GLY A 101 -12.27 7.76 -18.27
CA GLY A 101 -12.35 7.66 -19.74
C GLY A 101 -12.95 8.93 -20.35
N GLY A 102 -12.44 9.32 -21.51
CA GLY A 102 -12.94 10.48 -22.25
C GLY A 102 -12.59 11.87 -21.67
N LEU A 103 -11.74 11.95 -20.66
CA LEU A 103 -11.19 13.23 -20.22
C LEU A 103 -10.22 13.73 -21.31
N LYS A 104 -10.57 14.84 -21.95
CA LYS A 104 -9.74 15.42 -23.04
C LYS A 104 -8.39 15.88 -22.48
N ASP A 105 -7.34 15.68 -23.25
CA ASP A 105 -5.97 16.12 -22.97
C ASP A 105 -5.47 15.71 -21.57
N ALA A 106 -5.92 14.56 -21.09
CA ALA A 106 -5.60 14.06 -19.76
C ALA A 106 -4.16 13.57 -19.70
N THR A 107 -3.24 14.46 -19.43
CA THR A 107 -1.89 14.17 -18.91
C THR A 107 -1.83 14.56 -17.44
N LEU A 108 -0.88 13.99 -16.70
CA LEU A 108 -0.74 14.37 -15.30
C LEU A 108 -0.37 15.86 -15.16
N ALA A 109 0.48 16.37 -16.05
CA ALA A 109 0.86 17.77 -16.11
C ALA A 109 -0.37 18.69 -16.26
N ASN A 110 -1.25 18.42 -17.24
CA ASN A 110 -2.45 19.25 -17.48
C ASN A 110 -3.44 19.19 -16.29
N VAL A 111 -3.60 18.02 -15.69
CA VAL A 111 -4.47 17.84 -14.52
C VAL A 111 -3.93 18.63 -13.31
N VAL A 112 -2.63 18.55 -13.07
CA VAL A 112 -1.96 19.29 -11.98
C VAL A 112 -2.01 20.80 -12.27
N GLU A 113 -1.69 21.24 -13.47
CA GLU A 113 -1.74 22.65 -13.87
C GLU A 113 -3.14 23.24 -13.66
N LYS A 114 -4.19 22.54 -14.11
CA LYS A 114 -5.58 22.94 -13.88
C LYS A 114 -5.89 23.10 -12.40
N ALA A 115 -5.47 22.15 -11.56
CA ALA A 115 -5.73 22.20 -10.12
C ALA A 115 -4.87 23.23 -9.38
N LEU A 116 -3.75 23.68 -9.97
CA LEU A 116 -2.94 24.80 -9.48
C LEU A 116 -3.58 26.15 -9.84
N GLN A 117 -4.06 26.30 -11.09
CA GLN A 117 -4.70 27.52 -11.58
C GLN A 117 -6.07 27.76 -10.94
N ASP A 118 -6.87 26.68 -10.79
CA ASP A 118 -8.20 26.73 -10.17
C ASP A 118 -8.31 25.62 -9.10
N PRO A 119 -7.93 25.93 -7.84
CA PRO A 119 -7.98 24.96 -6.75
C PRO A 119 -9.38 24.38 -6.54
N ASN A 120 -9.45 23.07 -6.36
CA ASN A 120 -10.67 22.26 -6.25
C ASN A 120 -11.51 22.13 -7.55
N SER A 121 -10.99 22.52 -8.70
CA SER A 121 -11.65 22.30 -10.00
C SER A 121 -11.59 20.84 -10.49
N VAL A 122 -10.58 20.09 -10.03
CA VAL A 122 -10.40 18.68 -10.39
C VAL A 122 -10.91 17.79 -9.26
N GLY A 123 -11.90 16.94 -9.58
CA GLY A 123 -12.50 16.00 -8.64
C GLY A 123 -11.68 14.73 -8.48
N ILE A 124 -11.33 14.37 -7.22
CA ILE A 124 -10.69 13.09 -6.88
C ILE A 124 -11.47 12.38 -5.78
N GLY A 125 -11.58 11.06 -5.90
CA GLY A 125 -12.24 10.22 -4.90
C GLY A 125 -11.27 9.64 -3.88
N GLU A 126 -11.70 9.57 -2.63
CA GLU A 126 -11.04 8.78 -1.59
C GLU A 126 -12.06 7.88 -0.88
N ALA A 127 -11.67 6.68 -0.47
CA ALA A 127 -12.43 5.92 0.51
C ALA A 127 -12.17 6.48 1.93
N ARG A 128 -13.04 6.13 2.89
CA ARG A 128 -12.80 6.42 4.31
C ARG A 128 -11.69 5.52 4.87
N SER A 129 -10.52 5.65 4.27
CA SER A 129 -9.32 4.91 4.61
C SER A 129 -8.20 5.88 4.96
N PRO A 130 -7.61 5.78 6.16
CA PRO A 130 -6.46 6.61 6.50
C PRO A 130 -5.32 6.48 5.49
N LEU A 131 -5.11 5.29 4.92
CA LEU A 131 -4.07 5.07 3.92
C LEU A 131 -4.32 5.84 2.63
N GLU A 132 -5.54 5.79 2.08
CA GLU A 132 -5.89 6.54 0.86
C GLU A 132 -5.78 8.03 1.10
N ARG A 133 -6.16 8.50 2.29
CA ARG A 133 -5.99 9.90 2.69
C ARG A 133 -4.51 10.31 2.68
N MET A 134 -3.62 9.46 3.22
CA MET A 134 -2.17 9.74 3.20
C MET A 134 -1.63 9.79 1.76
N MET A 135 -2.07 8.89 0.90
CA MET A 135 -1.65 8.87 -0.50
C MET A 135 -2.10 10.11 -1.26
N LEU A 136 -3.35 10.55 -1.04
CA LEU A 136 -3.86 11.78 -1.63
C LEU A 136 -3.11 13.01 -1.13
N MET A 137 -2.87 13.10 0.18
CA MET A 137 -2.06 14.19 0.76
C MET A 137 -0.63 14.18 0.20
N SER A 138 -0.05 13.00 -0.04
CA SER A 138 1.27 12.88 -0.67
C SER A 138 1.25 13.46 -2.09
N LEU A 139 0.23 13.15 -2.90
CA LEU A 139 0.09 13.73 -4.22
C LEU A 139 -0.05 15.27 -4.16
N GLU A 140 -0.89 15.79 -3.29
CA GLU A 140 -1.04 17.23 -3.10
C GLU A 140 0.24 17.93 -2.61
N ASP A 141 1.00 17.27 -1.73
CA ASP A 141 2.28 17.82 -1.23
C ASP A 141 3.36 17.85 -2.32
N MET A 142 3.45 16.77 -3.10
CA MET A 142 4.40 16.64 -4.21
C MET A 142 4.12 17.61 -5.35
N THR A 143 2.85 17.85 -5.65
CA THR A 143 2.45 18.70 -6.80
C THR A 143 2.18 20.15 -6.42
N GLY A 144 1.88 20.43 -5.17
CA GLY A 144 1.34 21.73 -4.72
C GLY A 144 -0.12 21.96 -5.10
N ALA A 145 -0.71 21.11 -5.93
CA ALA A 145 -2.11 21.19 -6.36
C ALA A 145 -3.09 21.01 -5.18
N ARG A 146 -4.35 21.38 -5.40
CA ARG A 146 -5.46 21.12 -4.48
C ARG A 146 -6.63 20.56 -5.24
N PHE A 147 -7.06 19.37 -4.83
CA PHE A 147 -8.14 18.65 -5.46
C PHE A 147 -9.45 18.77 -4.68
N ARG A 148 -10.58 18.72 -5.39
CA ARG A 148 -11.89 18.57 -4.78
C ARG A 148 -12.09 17.13 -4.35
N ILE A 149 -11.85 16.88 -3.05
CA ILE A 149 -11.90 15.54 -2.49
C ILE A 149 -13.35 15.13 -2.26
N MET A 150 -13.74 14.00 -2.83
CA MET A 150 -15.06 13.38 -2.62
C MET A 150 -14.87 12.06 -1.86
N THR A 151 -15.41 11.99 -0.64
CA THR A 151 -15.24 10.83 0.24
C THR A 151 -16.36 9.82 0.03
N TYR A 152 -16.00 8.55 -0.11
CA TYR A 152 -16.88 7.40 -0.27
C TYR A 152 -16.68 6.42 0.88
N ASP A 153 -17.65 5.56 1.16
CA ASP A 153 -17.53 4.59 2.24
C ASP A 153 -16.53 3.48 1.93
N THR A 154 -16.38 3.14 0.65
CA THR A 154 -15.44 2.10 0.18
C THR A 154 -14.66 2.54 -1.06
N GLY A 155 -13.46 1.98 -1.26
CA GLY A 155 -12.69 2.19 -2.49
C GLY A 155 -13.43 1.70 -3.74
N ARG A 156 -14.30 0.69 -3.61
CA ARG A 156 -15.17 0.24 -4.72
C ARG A 156 -16.13 1.33 -5.17
N GLU A 157 -16.75 2.05 -4.23
CA GLU A 157 -17.68 3.15 -4.55
C GLU A 157 -16.96 4.32 -5.18
N SER A 158 -15.80 4.73 -4.60
CA SER A 158 -14.93 5.75 -5.19
C SER A 158 -14.55 5.38 -6.63
N TYR A 159 -14.13 4.15 -6.83
CA TYR A 159 -13.77 3.64 -8.15
C TYR A 159 -14.96 3.62 -9.12
N SER A 160 -16.16 3.19 -8.66
CA SER A 160 -17.36 3.22 -9.48
C SER A 160 -17.77 4.64 -9.87
N ALA A 161 -17.57 5.62 -8.97
CA ALA A 161 -17.81 7.04 -9.25
C ALA A 161 -16.84 7.59 -10.32
N LEU A 162 -15.59 7.15 -10.31
CA LEU A 162 -14.61 7.50 -11.35
C LEU A 162 -15.04 6.96 -12.72
N LEU A 163 -15.41 5.69 -12.80
CA LEU A 163 -15.92 5.07 -14.03
C LEU A 163 -17.19 5.74 -14.55
N ALA A 164 -18.08 6.17 -13.65
CA ALA A 164 -19.30 6.89 -13.98
C ALA A 164 -19.09 8.38 -14.36
N GLY A 165 -17.83 8.85 -14.37
CA GLY A 165 -17.50 10.23 -14.73
C GLY A 165 -17.85 11.28 -13.67
N LYS A 166 -18.18 10.87 -12.43
CA LYS A 166 -18.44 11.77 -11.30
C LYS A 166 -17.15 12.37 -10.71
N LEU A 167 -16.03 11.74 -10.99
CA LEU A 167 -14.68 12.16 -10.62
C LEU A 167 -13.85 12.34 -11.89
N ASP A 168 -12.86 13.21 -11.85
CA ASP A 168 -11.95 13.44 -12.94
C ASP A 168 -10.75 12.49 -12.89
N ILE A 169 -10.20 12.30 -11.68
CA ILE A 169 -9.03 11.45 -11.44
C ILE A 169 -9.23 10.56 -10.21
N GLY A 170 -8.35 9.57 -10.09
CA GLY A 170 -8.26 8.67 -8.92
C GLY A 170 -6.87 8.13 -8.72
N ILE A 171 -6.61 7.63 -7.51
CA ILE A 171 -5.40 6.87 -7.17
C ILE A 171 -5.84 5.43 -6.90
N ILE A 172 -5.34 4.50 -7.71
CA ILE A 172 -5.72 3.08 -7.62
C ILE A 172 -4.47 2.19 -7.70
N SER A 173 -4.52 0.99 -7.14
CA SER A 173 -3.41 0.06 -7.34
C SER A 173 -3.32 -0.36 -8.81
N ILE A 174 -2.08 -0.57 -9.29
CA ILE A 174 -1.87 -1.05 -10.67
C ILE A 174 -2.61 -2.37 -10.91
N THR A 175 -2.68 -3.24 -9.90
CA THR A 175 -3.42 -4.51 -9.93
C THR A 175 -4.91 -4.31 -10.24
N ALA A 176 -5.53 -3.29 -9.64
CA ALA A 176 -6.95 -2.99 -9.86
C ALA A 176 -7.21 -2.23 -11.16
N GLY A 177 -6.26 -1.37 -11.57
CA GLY A 177 -6.42 -0.46 -12.70
C GLY A 177 -6.02 -1.04 -14.06
N ARG A 178 -5.08 -1.99 -14.09
CA ARG A 178 -4.45 -2.48 -15.32
C ARG A 178 -5.45 -2.82 -16.42
N ARG A 179 -6.40 -3.73 -16.16
CA ARG A 179 -7.38 -4.17 -17.15
C ARG A 179 -8.24 -3.02 -17.69
N ARG A 180 -8.59 -2.06 -16.84
CA ARG A 180 -9.40 -0.91 -17.23
C ARG A 180 -8.64 0.07 -18.10
N VAL A 181 -7.33 0.19 -17.87
CA VAL A 181 -6.42 0.97 -18.72
C VAL A 181 -6.25 0.28 -20.06
N GLU A 182 -6.00 -1.04 -20.08
CA GLU A 182 -5.91 -1.85 -21.30
C GLU A 182 -7.19 -1.76 -22.15
N HIS A 183 -8.37 -1.76 -21.51
CA HIS A 183 -9.67 -1.62 -22.19
C HIS A 183 -10.08 -0.16 -22.44
N LYS A 184 -9.20 0.83 -22.17
CA LYS A 184 -9.46 2.27 -22.36
C LYS A 184 -10.65 2.82 -21.57
N GLU A 185 -11.11 2.12 -20.52
CA GLU A 185 -12.15 2.60 -19.61
C GLU A 185 -11.59 3.68 -18.66
N LEU A 186 -10.30 3.58 -18.36
CA LEU A 186 -9.51 4.59 -17.65
C LEU A 186 -8.29 4.94 -18.46
N GLN A 187 -7.78 6.16 -18.26
CA GLN A 187 -6.49 6.59 -18.81
C GLN A 187 -5.48 6.65 -17.66
N ALA A 188 -4.39 5.86 -17.75
CA ALA A 188 -3.31 5.98 -16.79
C ALA A 188 -2.47 7.23 -17.10
N LEU A 189 -2.32 8.11 -16.13
CA LEU A 189 -1.56 9.35 -16.25
C LEU A 189 -0.11 9.16 -15.80
N ALA A 190 0.10 8.43 -14.70
CA ALA A 190 1.43 8.07 -14.22
C ALA A 190 1.39 6.87 -13.30
N VAL A 191 2.51 6.17 -13.18
CA VAL A 191 2.77 5.16 -12.17
C VAL A 191 3.69 5.74 -11.09
N SER A 192 3.42 5.40 -9.83
CA SER A 192 4.11 5.96 -8.66
C SER A 192 5.40 5.23 -8.26
N SER A 193 5.98 4.41 -9.13
CA SER A 193 7.23 3.70 -8.92
C SER A 193 8.44 4.48 -9.47
N GLU A 194 9.65 4.08 -9.04
CA GLU A 194 10.91 4.64 -9.54
C GLU A 194 11.15 4.38 -11.02
N ALA A 195 10.66 3.24 -11.51
CA ALA A 195 10.73 2.83 -12.92
C ALA A 195 9.35 2.49 -13.43
N ARG A 196 9.16 2.52 -14.76
CA ARG A 196 7.91 2.10 -15.40
C ARG A 196 7.60 0.64 -15.07
N SER A 197 6.32 0.35 -14.93
CA SER A 197 5.87 -1.03 -14.67
C SER A 197 5.93 -1.89 -15.93
N SER A 198 6.40 -3.13 -15.78
CA SER A 198 6.43 -4.12 -16.89
C SER A 198 5.03 -4.47 -17.41
N VAL A 199 4.00 -4.35 -16.58
CA VAL A 199 2.60 -4.65 -16.99
C VAL A 199 1.91 -3.46 -17.69
N LEU A 200 2.46 -2.25 -17.59
CA LEU A 200 1.98 -1.04 -18.27
C LEU A 200 3.18 -0.18 -18.71
N PRO A 201 4.03 -0.67 -19.63
CA PRO A 201 5.30 -0.03 -19.95
C PRO A 201 5.16 1.33 -20.66
N ALA A 202 3.99 1.60 -21.26
CA ALA A 202 3.69 2.89 -21.89
C ALA A 202 3.37 4.00 -20.88
N VAL A 203 3.04 3.65 -19.63
CA VAL A 203 2.66 4.64 -18.60
C VAL A 203 3.93 5.25 -17.99
N PRO A 204 4.09 6.58 -18.03
CA PRO A 204 5.24 7.25 -17.44
C PRO A 204 5.23 7.13 -15.90
N THR A 205 6.39 7.30 -15.29
CA THR A 205 6.50 7.45 -13.83
C THR A 205 6.16 8.87 -13.40
N LEU A 206 5.84 9.07 -12.12
CA LEU A 206 5.70 10.43 -11.55
C LEU A 206 6.94 11.27 -11.79
N LYS A 207 8.13 10.66 -11.71
CA LYS A 207 9.42 11.32 -11.94
C LYS A 207 9.56 11.81 -13.40
N GLU A 208 9.14 11.01 -14.39
CA GLU A 208 9.14 11.42 -15.80
C GLU A 208 8.16 12.56 -16.06
N GLU A 209 7.08 12.66 -15.27
CA GLU A 209 6.13 13.78 -15.28
C GLU A 209 6.59 14.98 -14.41
N GLY A 210 7.84 15.00 -13.95
CA GLY A 210 8.43 16.09 -13.18
C GLY A 210 8.03 16.13 -11.69
N ILE A 211 7.31 15.12 -11.20
CA ILE A 211 6.85 15.02 -9.81
C ILE A 211 7.81 14.15 -9.03
N ARG A 212 8.46 14.75 -8.01
CA ARG A 212 9.39 14.02 -7.15
C ARG A 212 8.65 13.28 -6.05
N GLY A 213 8.93 12.01 -5.93
CA GLY A 213 8.41 11.13 -4.90
C GLY A 213 7.73 9.89 -5.47
N THR A 214 7.54 8.93 -4.59
CA THR A 214 6.85 7.67 -4.89
C THR A 214 5.85 7.36 -3.78
N PHE A 215 4.84 6.60 -4.12
CA PHE A 215 3.95 6.00 -3.14
C PHE A 215 3.46 4.64 -3.66
N SER A 216 3.23 3.73 -2.73
CA SER A 216 2.96 2.33 -3.06
C SER A 216 2.10 1.67 -1.98
N ILE A 217 1.66 0.46 -2.23
CA ILE A 217 1.17 -0.42 -1.17
C ILE A 217 2.27 -1.43 -0.88
N ASP A 218 2.99 -1.19 0.22
CA ASP A 218 4.05 -2.06 0.69
C ASP A 218 3.49 -3.09 1.66
N ARG A 219 3.87 -4.34 1.49
CA ARG A 219 3.38 -5.45 2.29
C ARG A 219 4.53 -6.19 2.94
N GLY A 220 4.28 -6.59 4.18
CA GLY A 220 5.21 -7.40 4.94
C GLY A 220 4.51 -8.25 5.97
N ILE A 221 5.30 -8.83 6.82
CA ILE A 221 4.87 -9.67 7.93
C ILE A 221 5.46 -9.19 9.25
N MET A 222 4.66 -9.33 10.30
CA MET A 222 5.05 -9.07 11.68
C MET A 222 4.77 -10.29 12.55
N ALA A 223 5.50 -10.42 13.64
CA ALA A 223 5.26 -11.41 14.71
C ALA A 223 4.85 -10.68 16.00
N SER A 224 4.49 -11.44 17.06
CA SER A 224 4.34 -10.85 18.39
C SER A 224 5.64 -10.14 18.82
N LYS A 225 5.52 -9.02 19.51
CA LYS A 225 6.69 -8.27 20.01
C LYS A 225 7.60 -9.13 20.91
N GLU A 226 6.99 -10.03 21.67
CA GLU A 226 7.67 -10.94 22.59
C GLU A 226 8.27 -12.19 21.88
N THR A 227 8.10 -12.33 20.57
CA THR A 227 8.77 -13.40 19.82
C THR A 227 10.28 -13.20 19.93
N PRO A 228 11.07 -14.24 20.31
CA PRO A 228 12.51 -14.14 20.39
C PRO A 228 13.14 -13.64 19.08
N ASP A 229 14.16 -12.80 19.17
CA ASP A 229 14.77 -12.18 17.98
C ASP A 229 15.41 -13.23 17.06
N GLU A 230 16.03 -14.26 17.61
CA GLU A 230 16.59 -15.39 16.86
C GLU A 230 15.51 -16.12 16.04
N LEU A 231 14.33 -16.34 16.64
CA LEU A 231 13.20 -16.96 15.95
C LEU A 231 12.62 -16.03 14.86
N ALA A 232 12.53 -14.74 15.14
CA ALA A 232 12.09 -13.76 14.15
C ALA A 232 13.06 -13.70 12.96
N ALA A 233 14.36 -13.76 13.21
CA ALA A 233 15.41 -13.82 12.18
C ALA A 233 15.35 -15.14 11.37
N GLU A 234 15.13 -16.29 12.04
CA GLU A 234 14.95 -17.57 11.36
C GLU A 234 13.75 -17.51 10.41
N ILE A 235 12.61 -16.96 10.89
CA ILE A 235 11.41 -16.79 10.08
C ILE A 235 11.70 -15.85 8.89
N ALA A 236 12.35 -14.71 9.13
CA ALA A 236 12.73 -13.77 8.07
C ALA A 236 13.56 -14.45 6.98
N GLY A 237 14.50 -15.31 7.35
CA GLY A 237 15.34 -16.07 6.41
C GLY A 237 14.54 -17.02 5.49
N TRP A 238 13.41 -17.57 5.92
CA TRP A 238 12.57 -18.36 5.01
C TRP A 238 11.90 -17.49 3.94
N PHE A 239 11.45 -16.30 4.31
CA PHE A 239 10.84 -15.35 3.37
C PHE A 239 11.89 -14.71 2.46
N GLU A 240 13.11 -14.47 2.96
CA GLU A 240 14.24 -14.01 2.15
C GLU A 240 14.55 -14.97 1.01
N LYS A 241 14.77 -16.24 1.36
CA LYS A 241 15.01 -17.31 0.38
C LYS A 241 13.85 -17.50 -0.61
N ALA A 242 12.62 -17.26 -0.18
CA ALA A 242 11.47 -17.27 -1.08
C ALA A 242 11.48 -16.05 -2.02
N SER A 243 11.91 -14.89 -1.53
CA SER A 243 12.03 -13.66 -2.33
C SER A 243 13.06 -13.77 -3.47
N GLU A 244 14.01 -14.67 -3.35
CA GLU A 244 15.05 -14.93 -4.37
C GLU A 244 14.57 -15.87 -5.48
N VAL A 245 13.36 -16.45 -5.34
CA VAL A 245 12.82 -17.44 -6.31
C VAL A 245 12.24 -16.70 -7.52
N PRO A 246 12.79 -16.89 -8.74
CA PRO A 246 12.31 -16.20 -9.94
C PRO A 246 10.82 -16.40 -10.22
N GLU A 247 10.31 -17.62 -10.03
CA GLU A 247 8.90 -17.96 -10.27
C GLU A 247 7.95 -17.22 -9.33
N LEU A 248 8.41 -16.87 -8.12
CA LEU A 248 7.65 -16.00 -7.23
C LEU A 248 7.61 -14.57 -7.77
N ALA A 249 8.77 -14.06 -8.21
CA ALA A 249 8.86 -12.71 -8.79
C ALA A 249 7.98 -12.59 -10.04
N ASP A 250 8.03 -13.55 -10.94
CA ASP A 250 7.21 -13.62 -12.16
C ASP A 250 5.71 -13.62 -11.81
N ARG A 251 5.31 -14.46 -10.84
CA ARG A 251 3.93 -14.53 -10.40
C ARG A 251 3.43 -13.22 -9.78
N LEU A 252 4.26 -12.52 -9.01
CA LEU A 252 3.91 -11.22 -8.44
C LEU A 252 3.87 -10.13 -9.52
N ALA A 253 4.76 -10.20 -10.50
CA ALA A 253 4.81 -9.27 -11.62
C ALA A 253 3.53 -9.31 -12.47
N GLU A 254 2.86 -10.45 -12.61
CA GLU A 254 1.54 -10.55 -13.26
C GLU A 254 0.49 -9.63 -12.63
N TYR A 255 0.65 -9.32 -11.34
CA TYR A 255 -0.21 -8.39 -10.61
C TYR A 255 0.39 -6.97 -10.54
N GLY A 256 1.46 -6.69 -11.28
CA GLY A 256 2.19 -5.42 -11.21
C GLY A 256 2.87 -5.18 -9.86
N THR A 257 3.10 -6.24 -9.09
CA THR A 257 3.73 -6.20 -7.78
C THR A 257 5.20 -6.60 -7.90
N ILE A 258 6.06 -5.86 -7.20
CA ILE A 258 7.51 -6.07 -7.20
C ILE A 258 7.88 -6.77 -5.90
N VAL A 259 8.73 -7.79 -5.98
CA VAL A 259 9.38 -8.38 -4.80
C VAL A 259 10.36 -7.35 -4.24
N VAL A 260 10.20 -7.03 -2.95
CA VAL A 260 11.10 -6.14 -2.22
C VAL A 260 11.32 -6.74 -0.84
N TYR A 261 12.47 -7.37 -0.65
CA TYR A 261 12.81 -7.91 0.66
C TYR A 261 13.54 -6.89 1.50
N LYS A 262 13.08 -6.74 2.76
CA LYS A 262 13.78 -6.07 3.85
C LYS A 262 13.65 -6.92 5.10
N GLY A 263 14.80 -7.26 5.69
CA GLY A 263 14.84 -8.00 6.96
C GLY A 263 14.33 -7.18 8.14
N PRO A 264 14.35 -7.75 9.37
CA PRO A 264 13.72 -7.15 10.55
C PRO A 264 14.17 -5.72 10.84
N ASP A 265 15.49 -5.45 10.81
CA ASP A 265 16.05 -4.13 11.13
C ASP A 265 15.70 -3.09 10.06
N GLU A 266 15.83 -3.45 8.78
CA GLU A 266 15.48 -2.55 7.68
C GLU A 266 13.99 -2.26 7.63
N TYR A 267 13.16 -3.27 7.93
CA TYR A 267 11.71 -3.10 7.95
C TYR A 267 11.25 -2.28 9.16
N THR A 268 11.95 -2.37 10.29
CA THR A 268 11.74 -1.49 11.45
C THR A 268 12.05 -0.04 11.08
N ARG A 269 13.24 0.22 10.51
CA ARG A 269 13.62 1.57 10.03
C ARG A 269 12.65 2.11 8.99
N TYR A 270 12.13 1.25 8.12
CA TYR A 270 11.11 1.65 7.15
C TYR A 270 9.86 2.23 7.84
N PHE A 271 9.34 1.57 8.89
CA PHE A 271 8.18 2.08 9.64
C PHE A 271 8.47 3.38 10.39
N GLU A 272 9.65 3.50 10.96
CA GLU A 272 10.08 4.71 11.66
C GLU A 272 10.17 5.90 10.70
N ASN A 273 10.86 5.74 9.57
CA ASN A 273 11.00 6.77 8.56
C ASN A 273 9.65 7.16 7.97
N LEU A 274 8.82 6.19 7.58
CA LEU A 274 7.50 6.45 7.04
C LEU A 274 6.61 7.20 8.04
N THR A 275 6.70 6.87 9.33
CA THR A 275 5.95 7.56 10.39
C THR A 275 6.40 9.02 10.50
N ALA A 276 7.71 9.27 10.49
CA ALA A 276 8.26 10.63 10.57
C ALA A 276 7.87 11.46 9.34
N ASP A 277 8.03 10.91 8.13
CA ASP A 277 7.69 11.58 6.88
C ASP A 277 6.21 11.98 6.81
N TRP A 278 5.33 11.06 7.19
CA TRP A 278 3.90 11.33 7.19
C TRP A 278 3.46 12.30 8.30
N GLN A 279 4.09 12.26 9.47
CA GLN A 279 3.88 13.26 10.52
C GLN A 279 4.24 14.65 10.05
N GLU A 280 5.40 14.80 9.41
CA GLU A 280 5.84 16.09 8.87
C GLU A 280 4.89 16.59 7.77
N MET A 281 4.47 15.73 6.87
CA MET A 281 3.49 16.06 5.82
C MET A 281 2.17 16.56 6.41
N ILE A 282 1.63 15.88 7.43
CA ILE A 282 0.40 16.30 8.13
C ILE A 282 0.58 17.66 8.78
N GLN A 283 1.72 17.92 9.44
CA GLN A 283 2.01 19.20 10.07
C GLN A 283 2.12 20.34 9.04
N ARG A 284 2.82 20.10 7.91
CA ARG A 284 2.89 21.07 6.81
C ARG A 284 1.51 21.42 6.26
N ALA A 285 0.66 20.41 6.07
CA ALA A 285 -0.71 20.62 5.57
C ALA A 285 -1.55 21.44 6.56
N ALA A 286 -1.48 21.15 7.87
CA ALA A 286 -2.19 21.89 8.91
C ALA A 286 -1.71 23.35 9.02
N GLY A 287 -0.40 23.61 8.97
CA GLY A 287 0.17 24.95 9.00
C GLY A 287 -0.22 25.81 7.81
N LYS A 288 -0.33 25.23 6.61
CA LYS A 288 -0.82 25.91 5.41
C LYS A 288 -2.32 26.31 5.52
N GLN A 289 -3.15 25.48 6.17
CA GLN A 289 -4.57 25.78 6.41
C GLN A 289 -4.77 26.90 7.41
N THR A 290 -3.97 26.97 8.46
CA THR A 290 -4.06 28.02 9.50
C THR A 290 -3.70 29.39 8.93
N ARG A 291 -2.65 29.48 8.12
CA ARG A 291 -2.23 30.73 7.46
C ARG A 291 -3.28 31.27 6.48
N ARG A 292 -4.01 30.38 5.77
CA ARG A 292 -5.08 30.78 4.83
C ARG A 292 -6.39 31.22 5.50
N ARG A 293 -6.62 30.85 6.77
CA ARG A 293 -7.78 31.34 7.56
C ARG A 293 -7.51 32.66 8.24
N ALA A 294 -6.25 33.08 8.31
CA ALA A 294 -5.81 34.30 8.94
C ALA A 294 -5.53 35.43 7.93
N SER A 295 -5.57 35.15 6.64
CA SER A 295 -5.55 36.09 5.51
C SER A 295 -6.92 36.20 4.86
#